data_6f61c36373ca42e508de3fa2ae7743a5
#
_entry.id   6f61c36373ca42e508de3fa2ae7743a5
#
_cell.length_a   1.000
_cell.length_b   1.000
_cell.length_c   1.000
_cell.angle_alpha   90.00
_cell.angle_beta   90.00
_cell.angle_gamma   90.00
#
_symmetry.space_group_name_H-M   'P 1'
#
loop_
_entity.id
_entity.type
_entity.pdbx_description
1 polymer ?
#
loop_
_entity_poly.entity_id
_entity_poly.type
_entity_poly.pdbx_seq_one_letter_code
_entity_poly.pdbx_strand_id
1 'polypeptide(L)'
;MSKQTGAHTHEEKGKNVPVILFFTGLALFFIGLFLGNMLLVKNILFSLAAILAGYHIIGEGFGDTYRDTKNNRKFSPNIHLLMTLAAVGSALMGSFEESALLILIFAAAHFLEDYAQGKSQREITKLLNLNPTEARLITDDGSIQTVSVEQLKIGDRVQVLNGAQIPTDGVVIEGSTAVDESSINGESIPKEKNSGDPVFGSTMNGSGTIVVEVTKDSSETVFAKIVQLVNQSQENQSEIASKIKRFEPKYVTLVLAVFPLIVLGGALLFQLTWAESFYRGLVFLIAASPCALAASAVPATLSGISNLAKQGVLFKGGSFLSNLAEVKALAFDKTGTLTKGKPEVTDYLFVDGLEDRQDELVAVLTNMEKKSNHPLATAIVNRFEAETTALNLEVENIVGVGLVTTIADTTFRIGKPSSFEQVPTIIEKQTTKLASEGKTVVYFAENQQVIGLVALMDVPNEEAMNAIHYFKSQNIETTMITGDAKLTGEAVGRLVGVDQVFANVLPEEKSAIVDQLKHEVGMTGMVGDGINDAPALVNADIGVAMGDGTDIAIDVADVVVMKNDLSKLGYAHRVSKRLNKIVQQNIIFSMLVVATLIILNFLGIANIAFSVLIHEGSTLVVIFNGLRLLVNTK
;
A
#
# COMPACT_ATOMS: atom_id res chain seq x y z
N MET A 1 15.50 21.01 -15.43
CA MET A 1 16.01 22.33 -15.05
C MET A 1 14.86 23.26 -14.72
N SER A 2 14.81 23.63 -13.45
CA SER A 2 14.18 24.80 -12.84
C SER A 2 12.80 25.28 -13.30
N LYS A 3 11.78 24.98 -12.47
CA LYS A 3 10.76 25.92 -11.97
C LYS A 3 9.66 25.16 -11.22
N GLN A 4 9.94 24.74 -10.02
CA GLN A 4 8.90 24.29 -9.07
C GLN A 4 9.35 24.62 -7.63
N THR A 5 9.52 25.91 -7.36
CA THR A 5 9.64 26.42 -6.00
C THR A 5 8.85 27.73 -5.96
N GLY A 6 7.56 27.63 -5.67
CA GLY A 6 6.69 28.82 -5.57
C GLY A 6 5.20 28.56 -5.35
N ALA A 7 4.76 27.31 -5.19
CA ALA A 7 3.33 26.97 -5.14
C ALA A 7 2.71 26.85 -3.73
N HIS A 8 3.49 26.72 -2.67
CA HIS A 8 2.94 26.37 -1.35
C HIS A 8 2.49 27.52 -0.43
N THR A 9 2.76 28.77 -0.76
CA THR A 9 2.40 29.91 0.09
C THR A 9 1.13 30.67 -0.33
N HIS A 10 0.53 30.34 -1.47
CA HIS A 10 -0.71 31.00 -1.94
C HIS A 10 -2.01 30.20 -1.69
N GLU A 11 -1.92 28.90 -1.35
CA GLU A 11 -3.11 28.05 -1.16
C GLU A 11 -3.84 28.22 0.18
N GLU A 12 -3.18 28.62 1.26
CA GLU A 12 -3.85 28.73 2.56
C GLU A 12 -4.79 29.95 2.71
N LYS A 13 -4.52 31.05 2.00
CA LYS A 13 -5.39 32.25 2.06
C LYS A 13 -6.67 32.13 1.23
N GLY A 14 -6.75 31.20 0.29
CA GLY A 14 -7.93 31.00 -0.59
C GLY A 14 -8.99 30.04 -0.03
N LYS A 15 -8.63 29.13 0.88
CA LYS A 15 -9.51 28.04 1.36
C LYS A 15 -10.75 28.50 2.14
N ASN A 16 -10.74 29.66 2.76
CA ASN A 16 -11.85 30.14 3.58
C ASN A 16 -12.88 30.97 2.78
N VAL A 17 -12.56 31.44 1.59
CA VAL A 17 -13.45 32.31 0.81
C VAL A 17 -14.75 31.63 0.42
N PRO A 18 -14.78 30.39 -0.14
CA PRO A 18 -16.03 29.71 -0.48
C PRO A 18 -16.92 29.47 0.74
N VAL A 19 -16.31 29.13 1.90
CA VAL A 19 -17.04 28.89 3.17
C VAL A 19 -17.69 30.19 3.67
N ILE A 20 -16.96 31.31 3.65
CA ILE A 20 -17.49 32.62 4.06
C ILE A 20 -18.64 33.04 3.16
N LEU A 21 -18.47 32.90 1.83
CA LEU A 21 -19.51 33.22 0.85
C LEU A 21 -20.76 32.35 1.03
N PHE A 22 -20.60 31.06 1.32
CA PHE A 22 -21.69 30.14 1.62
C PHE A 22 -22.49 30.61 2.83
N PHE A 23 -21.85 30.88 3.98
CA PHE A 23 -22.56 31.34 5.19
C PHE A 23 -23.19 32.71 5.00
N THR A 24 -22.58 33.59 4.19
CA THR A 24 -23.18 34.87 3.82
C THR A 24 -24.43 34.66 2.97
N GLY A 25 -24.38 33.78 1.97
CA GLY A 25 -25.54 33.40 1.15
C GLY A 25 -26.64 32.77 1.98
N LEU A 26 -26.28 31.88 2.90
CA LEU A 26 -27.24 31.26 3.85
C LEU A 26 -27.95 32.29 4.72
N ALA A 27 -27.22 33.26 5.26
CA ALA A 27 -27.80 34.35 6.04
C ALA A 27 -28.78 35.20 5.19
N LEU A 28 -28.39 35.57 3.97
CA LEU A 28 -29.27 36.31 3.04
C LEU A 28 -30.55 35.49 2.68
N PHE A 29 -30.45 34.19 2.52
CA PHE A 29 -31.57 33.32 2.27
C PHE A 29 -32.55 33.36 3.46
N PHE A 30 -32.10 33.20 4.69
CA PHE A 30 -32.95 33.31 5.87
C PHE A 30 -33.58 34.69 6.02
N ILE A 31 -32.81 35.76 5.80
CA ILE A 31 -33.36 37.13 5.81
C ILE A 31 -34.53 37.25 4.76
N GLY A 32 -34.32 36.71 3.57
CA GLY A 32 -35.31 36.68 2.51
C GLY A 32 -36.60 35.95 2.92
N LEU A 33 -36.51 34.85 3.66
CA LEU A 33 -37.69 34.11 4.16
C LEU A 33 -38.58 34.94 5.10
N PHE A 34 -37.96 35.78 5.94
CA PHE A 34 -38.71 36.57 6.95
C PHE A 34 -39.21 37.94 6.44
N LEU A 35 -38.91 38.33 5.21
CA LEU A 35 -39.28 39.64 4.65
C LEU A 35 -40.71 39.71 4.09
N GLY A 36 -41.71 39.18 4.70
CA GLY A 36 -43.14 39.38 4.38
C GLY A 36 -43.48 39.60 2.89
N ASN A 37 -44.20 40.70 2.56
CA ASN A 37 -44.76 40.98 1.23
C ASN A 37 -43.82 41.75 0.26
N MET A 38 -42.52 41.93 0.56
CA MET A 38 -41.60 42.65 -0.32
C MET A 38 -41.00 41.74 -1.42
N LEU A 39 -41.84 41.31 -2.39
CA LEU A 39 -41.45 40.33 -3.40
C LEU A 39 -40.14 40.66 -4.13
N LEU A 40 -39.97 41.92 -4.57
CA LEU A 40 -38.79 42.35 -5.29
C LEU A 40 -37.51 42.22 -4.45
N VAL A 41 -37.54 42.63 -3.16
CA VAL A 41 -36.43 42.53 -2.24
C VAL A 41 -36.09 41.08 -1.95
N LYS A 42 -37.12 40.22 -1.74
CA LYS A 42 -36.95 38.77 -1.57
C LYS A 42 -36.20 38.14 -2.75
N ASN A 43 -36.66 38.44 -3.98
CA ASN A 43 -36.06 37.88 -5.18
C ASN A 43 -34.60 38.33 -5.35
N ILE A 44 -34.26 39.57 -5.02
CA ILE A 44 -32.88 40.06 -5.02
C ILE A 44 -32.03 39.33 -3.99
N LEU A 45 -32.55 39.14 -2.77
CA LEU A 45 -31.83 38.46 -1.70
C LEU A 45 -31.59 36.99 -2.04
N PHE A 46 -32.61 36.27 -2.57
CA PHE A 46 -32.45 34.88 -3.01
C PHE A 46 -31.47 34.76 -4.17
N SER A 47 -31.51 35.68 -5.14
CA SER A 47 -30.54 35.71 -6.23
C SER A 47 -29.09 35.93 -5.72
N LEU A 48 -28.90 36.86 -4.80
CA LEU A 48 -27.60 37.10 -4.17
C LEU A 48 -27.15 35.88 -3.35
N ALA A 49 -28.08 35.25 -2.60
CA ALA A 49 -27.79 34.04 -1.84
C ALA A 49 -27.33 32.92 -2.77
N ALA A 50 -28.00 32.67 -3.89
CA ALA A 50 -27.62 31.68 -4.87
C ALA A 50 -26.24 31.96 -5.49
N ILE A 51 -25.97 33.20 -5.88
CA ILE A 51 -24.70 33.58 -6.49
C ILE A 51 -23.53 33.45 -5.48
N LEU A 52 -23.70 33.94 -4.27
CA LEU A 52 -22.64 33.91 -3.25
C LEU A 52 -22.38 32.47 -2.77
N ALA A 53 -23.41 31.73 -2.41
CA ALA A 53 -23.26 30.34 -1.97
C ALA A 53 -22.79 29.41 -3.09
N GLY A 54 -23.24 29.70 -4.32
CA GLY A 54 -22.92 28.90 -5.51
C GLY A 54 -21.69 29.35 -6.28
N TYR A 55 -20.97 30.38 -5.85
CA TYR A 55 -19.82 30.94 -6.57
C TYR A 55 -18.84 29.87 -7.04
N HIS A 56 -18.47 28.96 -6.15
CA HIS A 56 -17.54 27.87 -6.43
C HIS A 56 -18.15 26.86 -7.43
N ILE A 57 -19.35 26.39 -7.19
CA ILE A 57 -20.05 25.39 -7.99
C ILE A 57 -20.34 25.89 -9.41
N ILE A 58 -20.82 27.13 -9.52
CA ILE A 58 -21.10 27.76 -10.82
C ILE A 58 -19.79 27.91 -11.61
N GLY A 59 -18.70 28.29 -10.91
CA GLY A 59 -17.38 28.38 -11.48
C GLY A 59 -16.86 27.04 -12.01
N GLU A 60 -17.02 25.96 -11.26
CA GLU A 60 -16.68 24.60 -11.68
C GLU A 60 -17.58 24.09 -12.81
N GLY A 61 -18.91 24.29 -12.70
CA GLY A 61 -19.87 23.84 -13.71
C GLY A 61 -19.56 24.40 -15.10
N PHE A 62 -19.42 25.69 -15.22
CA PHE A 62 -19.12 26.35 -16.52
C PHE A 62 -17.63 26.37 -16.84
N GLY A 63 -16.77 26.68 -15.87
CA GLY A 63 -15.33 26.85 -16.07
C GLY A 63 -14.64 25.56 -16.46
N ASP A 64 -14.89 24.50 -15.72
CA ASP A 64 -14.29 23.20 -15.98
C ASP A 64 -14.84 22.58 -17.26
N THR A 65 -16.18 22.68 -17.48
CA THR A 65 -16.77 22.24 -18.75
C THR A 65 -16.12 22.94 -19.95
N TYR A 66 -15.88 24.26 -19.86
CA TYR A 66 -15.22 25.01 -20.93
C TYR A 66 -13.76 24.54 -21.12
N ARG A 67 -13.00 24.43 -20.02
CA ARG A 67 -11.61 24.01 -20.03
C ARG A 67 -11.44 22.60 -20.59
N ASP A 68 -12.27 21.65 -20.13
CA ASP A 68 -12.22 20.25 -20.54
C ASP A 68 -12.67 20.06 -22.00
N THR A 69 -13.69 20.82 -22.43
CA THR A 69 -14.12 20.84 -23.83
C THR A 69 -13.02 21.36 -24.74
N LYS A 70 -12.31 22.43 -24.33
CA LYS A 70 -11.19 23.00 -25.08
C LYS A 70 -10.00 22.02 -25.14
N ASN A 71 -9.65 21.40 -24.03
CA ASN A 71 -8.51 20.47 -23.93
C ASN A 71 -8.78 19.18 -24.72
N ASN A 72 -9.97 18.61 -24.57
CA ASN A 72 -10.36 17.36 -25.22
C ASN A 72 -10.82 17.53 -26.67
N ARG A 73 -11.01 18.78 -27.14
CA ARG A 73 -11.60 19.10 -28.45
C ARG A 73 -12.95 18.42 -28.71
N LYS A 74 -13.67 18.06 -27.66
CA LYS A 74 -15.00 17.44 -27.67
C LYS A 74 -15.78 17.96 -26.49
N PHE A 75 -17.10 18.13 -26.65
CA PHE A 75 -17.96 18.57 -25.56
C PHE A 75 -17.81 17.61 -24.37
N SER A 76 -17.31 18.14 -23.25
CA SER A 76 -16.94 17.40 -22.04
C SER A 76 -17.54 18.07 -20.80
N PRO A 77 -18.87 18.01 -20.64
CA PRO A 77 -19.55 18.61 -19.49
C PRO A 77 -19.29 17.78 -18.23
N ASN A 78 -19.22 18.47 -17.08
CA ASN A 78 -19.14 17.86 -15.76
C ASN A 78 -20.52 17.81 -15.08
N ILE A 79 -20.60 17.10 -13.93
CA ILE A 79 -21.83 16.94 -13.15
C ILE A 79 -22.36 18.26 -12.58
N HIS A 80 -21.48 19.21 -12.21
CA HIS A 80 -21.86 20.51 -11.64
C HIS A 80 -22.62 21.38 -12.63
N LEU A 81 -22.44 21.15 -13.94
CA LEU A 81 -23.18 21.86 -14.99
C LEU A 81 -24.70 21.58 -14.91
N LEU A 82 -25.11 20.32 -14.59
CA LEU A 82 -26.53 19.97 -14.48
C LEU A 82 -27.22 20.74 -13.36
N MET A 83 -26.58 20.82 -12.20
CA MET A 83 -27.10 21.54 -11.02
C MET A 83 -27.14 23.05 -11.29
N THR A 84 -26.08 23.58 -11.90
CA THR A 84 -26.01 25.00 -12.26
C THR A 84 -27.12 25.37 -13.26
N LEU A 85 -27.34 24.54 -14.29
CA LEU A 85 -28.42 24.76 -15.26
C LEU A 85 -29.80 24.66 -14.62
N ALA A 86 -30.01 23.71 -13.69
CA ALA A 86 -31.26 23.60 -12.94
C ALA A 86 -31.54 24.84 -12.07
N ALA A 87 -30.51 25.36 -11.39
CA ALA A 87 -30.63 26.57 -10.58
C ALA A 87 -30.93 27.82 -11.44
N VAL A 88 -30.20 28.01 -12.55
CA VAL A 88 -30.42 29.12 -13.47
C VAL A 88 -31.81 29.00 -14.10
N GLY A 89 -32.22 27.81 -14.53
CA GLY A 89 -33.57 27.56 -15.10
C GLY A 89 -34.71 27.87 -14.11
N SER A 90 -34.54 27.50 -12.82
CA SER A 90 -35.47 27.81 -11.75
C SER A 90 -35.59 29.34 -11.54
N ALA A 91 -34.49 30.05 -11.52
CA ALA A 91 -34.46 31.51 -11.42
C ALA A 91 -35.16 32.18 -12.64
N LEU A 92 -34.94 31.68 -13.87
CA LEU A 92 -35.61 32.17 -15.08
C LEU A 92 -37.11 31.95 -15.05
N MET A 93 -37.61 30.93 -14.37
CA MET A 93 -39.05 30.72 -14.13
C MET A 93 -39.61 31.65 -13.04
N GLY A 94 -38.80 32.49 -12.41
CA GLY A 94 -39.21 33.34 -11.29
C GLY A 94 -39.21 32.66 -9.92
N SER A 95 -38.78 31.39 -9.83
CA SER A 95 -38.67 30.61 -8.59
C SER A 95 -37.31 30.82 -7.91
N PHE A 96 -37.02 32.07 -7.55
CA PHE A 96 -35.70 32.46 -6.98
C PHE A 96 -35.41 31.78 -5.64
N GLU A 97 -36.47 31.53 -4.83
CA GLU A 97 -36.36 30.80 -3.57
C GLU A 97 -35.89 29.36 -3.78
N GLU A 98 -36.52 28.64 -4.72
CA GLU A 98 -36.12 27.26 -5.06
C GLU A 98 -34.72 27.21 -5.67
N SER A 99 -34.33 28.19 -6.51
CA SER A 99 -33.00 28.32 -7.06
C SER A 99 -31.94 28.48 -5.96
N ALA A 100 -32.20 29.37 -5.00
CA ALA A 100 -31.30 29.61 -3.87
C ALA A 100 -31.20 28.38 -2.96
N LEU A 101 -32.32 27.73 -2.66
CA LEU A 101 -32.37 26.52 -1.82
C LEU A 101 -31.63 25.37 -2.48
N LEU A 102 -31.80 25.16 -3.80
CA LEU A 102 -31.03 24.16 -4.57
C LEU A 102 -29.53 24.36 -4.40
N ILE A 103 -29.05 25.56 -4.65
CA ILE A 103 -27.62 25.88 -4.59
C ILE A 103 -27.09 25.76 -3.16
N LEU A 104 -27.84 26.20 -2.14
CA LEU A 104 -27.43 26.09 -0.76
C LEU A 104 -27.32 24.62 -0.30
N ILE A 105 -28.29 23.75 -0.62
CA ILE A 105 -28.24 22.33 -0.28
C ILE A 105 -27.04 21.69 -0.99
N PHE A 106 -26.85 21.97 -2.27
CA PHE A 106 -25.76 21.41 -3.06
C PHE A 106 -24.39 21.88 -2.55
N ALA A 107 -24.23 23.17 -2.24
CA ALA A 107 -22.99 23.70 -1.66
C ALA A 107 -22.70 23.09 -0.28
N ALA A 108 -23.72 22.93 0.58
CA ALA A 108 -23.55 22.30 1.88
C ALA A 108 -23.12 20.83 1.73
N ALA A 109 -23.73 20.09 0.81
CA ALA A 109 -23.36 18.71 0.52
C ALA A 109 -21.93 18.59 0.00
N HIS A 110 -21.52 19.49 -0.90
CA HIS A 110 -20.16 19.54 -1.43
C HIS A 110 -19.10 19.80 -0.34
N PHE A 111 -19.34 20.74 0.57
CA PHE A 111 -18.45 20.93 1.73
C PHE A 111 -18.39 19.71 2.65
N LEU A 112 -19.49 19.00 2.86
CA LEU A 112 -19.50 17.77 3.65
C LEU A 112 -18.75 16.64 2.93
N GLU A 113 -18.85 16.57 1.61
CA GLU A 113 -18.09 15.66 0.76
C GLU A 113 -16.60 15.91 0.89
N ASP A 114 -16.14 17.16 0.69
CA ASP A 114 -14.74 17.58 0.84
C ASP A 114 -14.22 17.29 2.24
N TYR A 115 -15.03 17.55 3.27
CA TYR A 115 -14.65 17.24 4.64
C TYR A 115 -14.47 15.73 4.86
N ALA A 116 -15.39 14.92 4.34
CA ALA A 116 -15.36 13.47 4.49
C ALA A 116 -14.21 12.83 3.70
N GLN A 117 -13.98 13.26 2.45
CA GLN A 117 -12.81 12.84 1.65
C GLN A 117 -11.51 13.30 2.31
N GLY A 118 -11.45 14.54 2.77
CA GLY A 118 -10.31 15.08 3.50
C GLY A 118 -10.03 14.37 4.83
N LYS A 119 -11.01 13.64 5.42
CA LYS A 119 -10.76 12.82 6.60
C LYS A 119 -9.82 11.65 6.28
N SER A 120 -10.05 10.90 5.19
CA SER A 120 -9.16 9.84 4.75
C SER A 120 -7.77 10.39 4.43
N GLN A 121 -7.70 11.52 3.76
CA GLN A 121 -6.43 12.16 3.41
C GLN A 121 -5.69 12.70 4.65
N ARG A 122 -6.38 13.27 5.63
CA ARG A 122 -5.78 13.69 6.90
C ARG A 122 -5.22 12.54 7.72
N GLU A 123 -5.84 11.37 7.70
CA GLU A 123 -5.28 10.18 8.36
C GLU A 123 -3.97 9.73 7.69
N ILE A 124 -3.87 9.85 6.38
CA ILE A 124 -2.64 9.64 5.63
C ILE A 124 -1.61 10.73 5.97
N THR A 125 -2.01 12.00 5.96
CA THR A 125 -1.13 13.14 6.27
C THR A 125 -0.60 13.10 7.71
N LYS A 126 -1.36 12.55 8.66
CA LYS A 126 -0.84 12.34 10.02
C LYS A 126 0.36 11.38 10.05
N LEU A 127 0.35 10.35 9.20
CA LEU A 127 1.53 9.49 9.03
C LEU A 127 2.71 10.28 8.45
N LEU A 128 2.46 11.19 7.51
CA LEU A 128 3.48 12.04 6.89
C LEU A 128 4.10 13.08 7.84
N ASN A 129 3.32 13.57 8.82
CA ASN A 129 3.77 14.57 9.79
C ASN A 129 4.64 13.97 10.93
N LEU A 130 4.92 12.68 10.89
CA LEU A 130 5.84 12.02 11.82
C LEU A 130 7.31 12.17 11.41
N ASN A 131 7.63 12.89 10.33
CA ASN A 131 9.00 13.05 9.87
C ASN A 131 9.79 13.99 10.79
N PRO A 132 10.92 13.56 11.38
CA PRO A 132 11.78 14.42 12.18
C PRO A 132 12.36 15.55 11.32
N THR A 133 12.44 16.75 11.87
CA THR A 133 13.03 17.89 11.15
C THR A 133 14.41 18.26 11.67
N GLU A 134 14.75 17.83 12.91
CA GLU A 134 16.01 18.18 13.57
C GLU A 134 16.68 16.92 14.14
N ALA A 135 18.01 16.94 14.18
CA ALA A 135 18.85 15.90 14.73
C ALA A 135 19.96 16.50 15.61
N ARG A 136 20.41 15.74 16.61
CA ARG A 136 21.53 16.09 17.49
C ARG A 136 22.81 15.43 16.96
N LEU A 137 23.51 16.12 16.08
CA LEU A 137 24.76 15.66 15.49
C LEU A 137 25.89 15.73 16.51
N ILE A 138 26.67 14.65 16.63
CA ILE A 138 27.92 14.62 17.40
C ILE A 138 29.03 14.98 16.42
N THR A 139 29.68 16.09 16.63
CA THR A 139 30.79 16.57 15.79
C THR A 139 32.11 15.86 16.17
N ASP A 140 33.12 15.95 15.32
CA ASP A 140 34.42 15.27 15.52
C ASP A 140 35.14 15.67 16.83
N ASP A 141 34.83 16.84 17.37
CA ASP A 141 35.37 17.33 18.65
C ASP A 141 34.54 16.83 19.86
N GLY A 142 33.48 16.00 19.62
CA GLY A 142 32.60 15.46 20.66
C GLY A 142 31.50 16.42 21.12
N SER A 143 31.38 17.61 20.53
CA SER A 143 30.29 18.54 20.84
C SER A 143 28.99 18.10 20.14
N ILE A 144 27.83 18.53 20.72
CA ILE A 144 26.53 18.20 20.15
C ILE A 144 25.92 19.46 19.54
N GLN A 145 25.62 19.38 18.25
CA GLN A 145 24.97 20.44 17.48
C GLN A 145 23.60 20.01 16.98
N THR A 146 22.57 20.84 17.14
CA THR A 146 21.27 20.62 16.49
C THR A 146 21.33 21.09 15.05
N VAL A 147 21.06 20.15 14.13
CA VAL A 147 21.08 20.37 12.68
C VAL A 147 19.76 19.90 12.06
N SER A 148 19.46 20.38 10.85
CA SER A 148 18.35 19.79 10.07
C SER A 148 18.69 18.36 9.67
N VAL A 149 17.70 17.46 9.71
CA VAL A 149 17.86 16.06 9.26
C VAL A 149 18.34 15.99 7.80
N GLU A 150 17.95 16.95 6.96
CA GLU A 150 18.40 17.06 5.56
C GLU A 150 19.90 17.33 5.40
N GLN A 151 20.58 17.77 6.46
CA GLN A 151 22.03 18.05 6.44
C GLN A 151 22.88 16.87 6.88
N LEU A 152 22.25 15.82 7.42
CA LEU A 152 22.94 14.59 7.83
C LEU A 152 23.51 13.86 6.63
N LYS A 153 24.68 13.25 6.82
CA LYS A 153 25.37 12.44 5.82
C LYS A 153 25.58 11.04 6.35
N ILE A 154 25.71 10.08 5.44
CA ILE A 154 26.08 8.70 5.78
C ILE A 154 27.40 8.71 6.55
N GLY A 155 27.44 8.02 7.70
CA GLY A 155 28.57 7.98 8.63
C GLY A 155 28.51 9.02 9.75
N ASP A 156 27.60 9.99 9.71
CA ASP A 156 27.40 10.93 10.81
C ASP A 156 26.89 10.19 12.05
N ARG A 157 27.26 10.70 13.24
CA ARG A 157 26.81 10.15 14.52
C ARG A 157 25.77 11.08 15.14
N VAL A 158 24.60 10.54 15.48
CA VAL A 158 23.51 11.31 16.05
C VAL A 158 23.12 10.75 17.42
N GLN A 159 22.96 11.65 18.39
CA GLN A 159 22.45 11.30 19.73
C GLN A 159 20.93 11.33 19.73
N VAL A 160 20.31 10.24 20.19
CA VAL A 160 18.85 10.15 20.37
C VAL A 160 18.56 9.96 21.86
N LEU A 161 17.90 10.96 22.45
CA LEU A 161 17.54 10.94 23.86
C LEU A 161 16.33 10.03 24.11
N ASN A 162 16.11 9.65 25.37
CA ASN A 162 14.91 8.91 25.77
C ASN A 162 13.63 9.69 25.43
N GLY A 163 12.63 9.01 24.91
CA GLY A 163 11.36 9.62 24.47
C GLY A 163 11.48 10.50 23.22
N ALA A 164 12.66 10.64 22.62
CA ALA A 164 12.86 11.40 21.39
C ALA A 164 12.60 10.54 20.16
N GLN A 165 12.26 11.19 19.06
CA GLN A 165 12.13 10.55 17.76
C GLN A 165 13.49 10.29 17.15
N ILE A 166 13.69 9.11 16.52
CA ILE A 166 14.90 8.78 15.80
C ILE A 166 14.92 9.58 14.49
N PRO A 167 16.00 10.37 14.21
CA PRO A 167 15.96 11.35 13.13
C PRO A 167 16.12 10.74 11.73
N THR A 168 16.82 9.60 11.60
CA THR A 168 17.12 8.97 10.31
C THR A 168 17.36 7.48 10.48
N ASP A 169 17.45 6.74 9.37
CA ASP A 169 17.84 5.33 9.37
C ASP A 169 19.33 5.19 9.72
N GLY A 170 19.64 4.23 10.58
CA GLY A 170 21.01 4.01 11.03
C GLY A 170 21.18 2.73 11.84
N VAL A 171 22.38 2.57 12.40
CA VAL A 171 22.76 1.47 13.29
C VAL A 171 23.12 2.04 14.65
N VAL A 172 22.64 1.42 15.72
CA VAL A 172 23.02 1.78 17.08
C VAL A 172 24.50 1.45 17.29
N ILE A 173 25.31 2.44 17.64
CA ILE A 173 26.75 2.22 17.94
C ILE A 173 27.02 2.25 19.43
N GLU A 174 26.22 2.99 20.23
CA GLU A 174 26.35 3.08 21.69
C GLU A 174 24.97 3.08 22.35
N GLY A 175 24.87 2.43 23.50
CA GLY A 175 23.65 2.37 24.31
C GLY A 175 22.74 1.19 23.98
N SER A 176 21.65 1.09 24.74
CA SER A 176 20.56 0.14 24.51
C SER A 176 19.23 0.78 24.89
N THR A 177 18.16 0.41 24.21
CA THR A 177 16.83 0.96 24.40
C THR A 177 15.76 0.05 23.82
N ALA A 178 14.49 0.31 24.18
CA ALA A 178 13.34 -0.24 23.49
C ALA A 178 12.77 0.82 22.53
N VAL A 179 12.62 0.50 21.25
CA VAL A 179 12.13 1.41 20.20
C VAL A 179 10.70 1.03 19.81
N ASP A 180 9.79 1.99 19.82
CA ASP A 180 8.45 1.86 19.27
C ASP A 180 8.51 2.12 17.75
N GLU A 181 8.35 1.06 16.98
CA GLU A 181 8.37 1.09 15.51
C GLU A 181 6.95 1.18 14.88
N SER A 182 5.92 1.47 15.68
CA SER A 182 4.51 1.50 15.21
C SER A 182 4.25 2.48 14.07
N SER A 183 5.06 3.53 13.94
CA SER A 183 5.00 4.50 12.84
C SER A 183 5.33 3.87 11.47
N ILE A 184 6.11 2.78 11.45
CA ILE A 184 6.54 2.10 10.23
C ILE A 184 5.75 0.81 10.01
N ASN A 185 5.58 0.01 11.06
CA ASN A 185 5.06 -1.36 10.93
C ASN A 185 3.67 -1.59 11.56
N GLY A 186 3.13 -0.57 12.24
CA GLY A 186 1.83 -0.63 12.91
C GLY A 186 1.79 -1.45 14.20
N GLU A 187 2.94 -1.93 14.71
CA GLU A 187 3.02 -2.70 15.95
C GLU A 187 3.42 -1.82 17.12
N SER A 188 2.57 -1.77 18.14
CA SER A 188 2.80 -0.95 19.33
C SER A 188 3.67 -1.63 20.41
N ILE A 189 4.21 -2.84 20.15
CA ILE A 189 5.12 -3.52 21.07
C ILE A 189 6.53 -3.02 20.81
N PRO A 190 7.17 -2.31 21.77
CA PRO A 190 8.53 -1.82 21.58
C PRO A 190 9.53 -2.97 21.41
N LYS A 191 10.53 -2.78 20.55
CA LYS A 191 11.59 -3.74 20.31
C LYS A 191 12.87 -3.31 20.99
N GLU A 192 13.52 -4.23 21.68
CA GLU A 192 14.86 -4.00 22.24
C GLU A 192 15.87 -3.82 21.12
N LYS A 193 16.72 -2.79 21.25
CA LYS A 193 17.81 -2.43 20.34
C LYS A 193 19.10 -2.26 21.13
N ASN A 194 20.11 -2.97 20.70
CA ASN A 194 21.46 -2.95 21.25
C ASN A 194 22.46 -2.45 20.22
N SER A 195 23.70 -2.23 20.62
CA SER A 195 24.78 -1.89 19.70
C SER A 195 24.90 -2.93 18.58
N GLY A 196 24.90 -2.48 17.32
CA GLY A 196 24.87 -3.29 16.11
C GLY A 196 23.48 -3.47 15.49
N ASP A 197 22.40 -3.13 16.22
CA ASP A 197 21.04 -3.28 15.70
C ASP A 197 20.60 -2.09 14.82
N PRO A 198 19.86 -2.34 13.72
CA PRO A 198 19.33 -1.29 12.88
C PRO A 198 18.15 -0.57 13.56
N VAL A 199 18.08 0.75 13.35
CA VAL A 199 16.98 1.61 13.76
C VAL A 199 16.50 2.45 12.58
N PHE A 200 15.25 2.86 12.62
CA PHE A 200 14.60 3.55 11.51
C PHE A 200 14.17 4.96 11.91
N GLY A 201 14.34 5.90 10.99
CA GLY A 201 13.84 7.26 11.14
C GLY A 201 12.34 7.30 11.42
N SER A 202 11.88 8.33 12.13
CA SER A 202 10.47 8.51 12.50
C SER A 202 9.90 7.52 13.53
N THR A 203 10.71 6.60 14.06
CA THR A 203 10.34 5.73 15.18
C THR A 203 10.64 6.42 16.53
N MET A 204 10.01 5.96 17.61
CA MET A 204 10.16 6.59 18.93
C MET A 204 11.13 5.81 19.83
N ASN A 205 12.19 6.50 20.25
CA ASN A 205 13.12 5.95 21.23
C ASN A 205 12.45 5.86 22.60
N GLY A 206 12.62 4.74 23.28
CA GLY A 206 12.03 4.51 24.60
C GLY A 206 12.85 5.09 25.76
N SER A 207 13.29 4.24 26.67
CA SER A 207 13.85 4.67 27.96
C SER A 207 15.37 4.94 27.97
N GLY A 208 16.10 4.49 26.97
CA GLY A 208 17.55 4.65 26.86
C GLY A 208 17.97 5.86 26.03
N THR A 209 19.18 6.35 26.23
CA THR A 209 19.84 7.25 25.27
C THR A 209 20.77 6.41 24.39
N ILE A 210 20.66 6.55 23.08
CA ILE A 210 21.46 5.81 22.11
C ILE A 210 22.23 6.77 21.21
N VAL A 211 23.33 6.31 20.66
CA VAL A 211 24.06 6.95 19.56
C VAL A 211 23.87 6.08 18.32
N VAL A 212 23.42 6.71 17.25
CA VAL A 212 23.12 6.07 15.96
C VAL A 212 24.07 6.60 14.91
N GLU A 213 24.70 5.69 14.16
CA GLU A 213 25.46 6.02 12.95
C GLU A 213 24.51 6.02 11.75
N VAL A 214 24.48 7.11 11.00
CA VAL A 214 23.62 7.33 9.85
C VAL A 214 24.01 6.39 8.71
N THR A 215 23.06 5.62 8.18
CA THR A 215 23.30 4.66 7.09
C THR A 215 22.63 5.05 5.77
N LYS A 216 21.66 5.96 5.79
CA LYS A 216 20.94 6.42 4.58
C LYS A 216 20.76 7.93 4.59
N ASP A 217 20.76 8.51 3.39
CA ASP A 217 20.37 9.91 3.21
C ASP A 217 18.89 10.13 3.59
N SER A 218 18.54 11.34 4.02
CA SER A 218 17.18 11.68 4.50
C SER A 218 16.06 11.36 3.49
N SER A 219 16.35 11.43 2.18
CA SER A 219 15.42 11.11 1.09
C SER A 219 15.26 9.61 0.82
N GLU A 220 16.20 8.78 1.31
CA GLU A 220 16.25 7.34 1.06
C GLU A 220 15.86 6.50 2.29
N THR A 221 15.48 7.17 3.40
CA THR A 221 15.00 6.47 4.59
C THR A 221 13.74 5.65 4.29
N VAL A 222 13.53 4.59 5.05
CA VAL A 222 12.31 3.76 4.96
C VAL A 222 11.06 4.64 5.07
N PHE A 223 11.06 5.59 5.99
CA PHE A 223 9.93 6.51 6.17
C PHE A 223 9.74 7.45 4.97
N ALA A 224 10.79 7.98 4.37
CA ALA A 224 10.72 8.81 3.16
C ALA A 224 10.10 8.02 1.97
N LYS A 225 10.47 6.74 1.81
CA LYS A 225 9.87 5.84 0.81
C LYS A 225 8.39 5.57 1.09
N ILE A 226 7.99 5.36 2.36
CA ILE A 226 6.58 5.25 2.78
C ILE A 226 5.80 6.50 2.32
N VAL A 227 6.33 7.69 2.63
CA VAL A 227 5.73 8.98 2.23
C VAL A 227 5.56 9.07 0.73
N GLN A 228 6.57 8.71 -0.03
CA GLN A 228 6.54 8.71 -1.49
C GLN A 228 5.48 7.76 -2.05
N LEU A 229 5.43 6.51 -1.57
CA LEU A 229 4.45 5.50 -2.00
C LEU A 229 3.01 5.94 -1.69
N VAL A 230 2.80 6.51 -0.52
CA VAL A 230 1.49 7.04 -0.10
C VAL A 230 1.05 8.21 -1.01
N ASN A 231 1.96 9.12 -1.36
CA ASN A 231 1.66 10.21 -2.28
C ASN A 231 1.35 9.69 -3.70
N GLN A 232 2.14 8.75 -4.22
CA GLN A 232 1.86 8.09 -5.50
C GLN A 232 0.51 7.38 -5.52
N SER A 233 0.10 6.79 -4.39
CA SER A 233 -1.19 6.11 -4.29
C SER A 233 -2.40 7.03 -4.45
N GLN A 234 -2.25 8.31 -4.13
CA GLN A 234 -3.31 9.31 -4.31
C GLN A 234 -3.47 9.73 -5.78
N GLU A 235 -2.39 9.70 -6.56
CA GLU A 235 -2.40 10.07 -7.99
C GLU A 235 -2.97 8.93 -8.85
N ASN A 236 -2.74 7.67 -8.49
CA ASN A 236 -3.17 6.49 -9.24
C ASN A 236 -4.55 6.00 -8.77
N GLN A 237 -5.59 6.53 -9.40
CA GLN A 237 -6.98 6.16 -9.11
C GLN A 237 -7.27 4.69 -9.48
N SER A 238 -8.24 4.08 -8.78
CA SER A 238 -8.72 2.73 -9.12
C SER A 238 -9.29 2.67 -10.55
N GLU A 239 -9.22 1.50 -11.18
CA GLU A 239 -9.74 1.29 -12.54
C GLU A 239 -11.23 1.66 -12.64
N ILE A 240 -12.02 1.32 -11.60
CA ILE A 240 -13.44 1.65 -11.52
C ILE A 240 -13.65 3.17 -11.46
N ALA A 241 -12.88 3.89 -10.62
CA ALA A 241 -12.94 5.35 -10.55
C ALA A 241 -12.58 5.99 -11.91
N SER A 242 -11.55 5.47 -12.57
CA SER A 242 -11.13 5.92 -13.91
C SER A 242 -12.19 5.63 -14.98
N LYS A 243 -12.88 4.48 -14.91
CA LYS A 243 -14.01 4.15 -15.80
C LYS A 243 -15.19 5.10 -15.57
N ILE A 244 -15.56 5.36 -14.32
CA ILE A 244 -16.63 6.31 -13.96
C ILE A 244 -16.30 7.70 -14.51
N LYS A 245 -15.09 8.21 -14.25
CA LYS A 245 -14.62 9.52 -14.73
C LYS A 245 -14.65 9.65 -16.26
N ARG A 246 -14.32 8.59 -17.00
CA ARG A 246 -14.41 8.59 -18.49
C ARG A 246 -15.85 8.49 -19.00
N PHE A 247 -16.74 7.88 -18.22
CA PHE A 247 -18.17 7.75 -18.57
C PHE A 247 -18.94 9.03 -18.28
N GLU A 248 -18.58 9.79 -17.26
CA GLU A 248 -19.28 10.97 -16.75
C GLU A 248 -19.64 11.99 -17.87
N PRO A 249 -18.71 12.50 -18.70
CA PRO A 249 -19.07 13.50 -19.71
C PRO A 249 -20.05 12.98 -20.76
N LYS A 250 -19.99 11.68 -21.09
CA LYS A 250 -20.93 11.05 -22.04
C LYS A 250 -22.33 10.97 -21.44
N TYR A 251 -22.41 10.58 -20.18
CA TYR A 251 -23.66 10.49 -19.45
C TYR A 251 -24.30 11.86 -19.28
N VAL A 252 -23.55 12.87 -18.83
CA VAL A 252 -24.04 14.25 -18.69
C VAL A 252 -24.50 14.81 -20.04
N THR A 253 -23.77 14.54 -21.13
CA THR A 253 -24.20 14.92 -22.49
C THR A 253 -25.54 14.27 -22.87
N LEU A 254 -25.72 12.98 -22.53
CA LEU A 254 -26.98 12.28 -22.77
C LEU A 254 -28.12 12.93 -21.98
N VAL A 255 -27.94 13.22 -20.69
CA VAL A 255 -28.92 13.88 -19.85
C VAL A 255 -29.32 15.24 -20.44
N LEU A 256 -28.33 16.04 -20.87
CA LEU A 256 -28.60 17.34 -21.53
C LEU A 256 -29.34 17.19 -22.86
N ALA A 257 -29.08 16.14 -23.63
CA ALA A 257 -29.80 15.86 -24.88
C ALA A 257 -31.25 15.38 -24.63
N VAL A 258 -31.48 14.65 -23.53
CA VAL A 258 -32.83 14.17 -23.16
C VAL A 258 -33.69 15.29 -22.55
N PHE A 259 -33.07 16.29 -21.90
CA PHE A 259 -33.80 17.40 -21.28
C PHE A 259 -34.83 18.07 -22.21
N PRO A 260 -34.49 18.57 -23.44
CA PRO A 260 -35.46 19.17 -24.33
C PRO A 260 -36.52 18.19 -24.79
N LEU A 261 -36.23 16.91 -24.89
CA LEU A 261 -37.22 15.87 -25.23
C LEU A 261 -38.27 15.69 -24.12
N ILE A 262 -37.84 15.78 -22.84
CA ILE A 262 -38.76 15.76 -21.69
C ILE A 262 -39.67 16.99 -21.70
N VAL A 263 -39.12 18.18 -21.96
CA VAL A 263 -39.89 19.42 -22.02
C VAL A 263 -40.91 19.36 -23.15
N LEU A 264 -40.50 18.96 -24.36
CA LEU A 264 -41.39 18.81 -25.50
C LEU A 264 -42.44 17.71 -25.29
N GLY A 265 -42.00 16.55 -24.79
CA GLY A 265 -42.90 15.41 -24.51
C GLY A 265 -43.96 15.74 -23.45
N GLY A 266 -43.56 16.45 -22.39
CA GLY A 266 -44.49 16.92 -21.36
C GLY A 266 -45.60 17.81 -21.92
N ALA A 267 -45.22 18.79 -22.73
CA ALA A 267 -46.20 19.71 -23.33
C ALA A 267 -47.05 19.06 -24.41
N LEU A 268 -46.45 18.24 -25.30
CA LEU A 268 -47.17 17.71 -26.47
C LEU A 268 -47.91 16.37 -26.21
N LEU A 269 -47.32 15.48 -25.38
CA LEU A 269 -47.90 14.15 -25.16
C LEU A 269 -48.72 14.08 -23.87
N PHE A 270 -48.27 14.76 -22.80
CA PHE A 270 -48.93 14.74 -21.49
C PHE A 270 -49.79 15.95 -21.21
N GLN A 271 -49.96 16.86 -22.21
CA GLN A 271 -50.79 18.06 -22.12
C GLN A 271 -50.48 18.98 -20.91
N LEU A 272 -49.26 18.95 -20.43
CA LEU A 272 -48.78 19.87 -19.40
C LEU A 272 -48.60 21.27 -19.99
N THR A 273 -48.70 22.30 -19.15
CA THR A 273 -48.31 23.64 -19.57
C THR A 273 -46.80 23.68 -19.88
N TRP A 274 -46.34 24.59 -20.73
CA TRP A 274 -44.93 24.77 -21.04
C TRP A 274 -44.11 25.05 -19.78
N ALA A 275 -44.67 25.80 -18.82
CA ALA A 275 -44.01 26.08 -17.55
C ALA A 275 -43.84 24.80 -16.71
N GLU A 276 -44.90 23.99 -16.59
CA GLU A 276 -44.83 22.70 -15.86
C GLU A 276 -43.86 21.72 -16.54
N SER A 277 -43.91 21.63 -17.88
CA SER A 277 -43.01 20.76 -18.64
C SER A 277 -41.53 21.16 -18.45
N PHE A 278 -41.24 22.48 -18.48
CA PHE A 278 -39.90 22.99 -18.23
C PHE A 278 -39.49 22.72 -16.78
N TYR A 279 -40.37 22.95 -15.80
CA TYR A 279 -40.10 22.61 -14.39
C TYR A 279 -39.80 21.12 -14.20
N ARG A 280 -40.55 20.22 -14.83
CA ARG A 280 -40.25 18.78 -14.81
C ARG A 280 -38.92 18.44 -15.44
N GLY A 281 -38.56 19.16 -16.52
CA GLY A 281 -37.23 19.08 -17.10
C GLY A 281 -36.11 19.47 -16.11
N LEU A 282 -36.30 20.58 -15.35
CA LEU A 282 -35.31 20.99 -14.34
C LEU A 282 -35.19 19.95 -13.22
N VAL A 283 -36.30 19.42 -12.72
CA VAL A 283 -36.30 18.31 -11.72
C VAL A 283 -35.58 17.09 -12.28
N PHE A 284 -35.76 16.78 -13.58
CA PHE A 284 -35.06 15.68 -14.23
C PHE A 284 -33.52 15.91 -14.26
N LEU A 285 -33.03 17.13 -14.54
CA LEU A 285 -31.59 17.42 -14.51
C LEU A 285 -30.98 17.10 -13.14
N ILE A 286 -31.68 17.44 -12.06
CA ILE A 286 -31.25 17.15 -10.69
C ILE A 286 -31.31 15.64 -10.42
N ALA A 287 -32.45 15.01 -10.73
CA ALA A 287 -32.70 13.59 -10.48
C ALA A 287 -31.71 12.66 -11.22
N ALA A 288 -31.37 13.05 -12.46
CA ALA A 288 -30.46 12.29 -13.31
C ALA A 288 -28.96 12.61 -13.09
N SER A 289 -28.60 13.48 -12.15
CA SER A 289 -27.20 13.76 -11.87
C SER A 289 -26.50 12.55 -11.26
N PRO A 290 -25.26 12.19 -11.69
CA PRO A 290 -24.55 11.01 -11.22
C PRO A 290 -23.60 11.27 -10.04
N CYS A 291 -23.84 12.29 -9.17
CA CYS A 291 -22.93 12.68 -8.09
C CYS A 291 -22.58 11.50 -7.16
N ALA A 292 -23.59 10.76 -6.67
CA ALA A 292 -23.37 9.60 -5.82
C ALA A 292 -22.59 8.48 -6.53
N LEU A 293 -22.75 8.34 -7.85
CA LEU A 293 -21.97 7.39 -8.65
C LEU A 293 -20.52 7.83 -8.73
N ALA A 294 -20.25 9.11 -8.97
CA ALA A 294 -18.90 9.66 -9.01
C ALA A 294 -18.17 9.49 -7.66
N ALA A 295 -18.87 9.71 -6.54
CA ALA A 295 -18.36 9.55 -5.19
C ALA A 295 -18.24 8.08 -4.72
N SER A 296 -18.65 7.07 -5.52
CA SER A 296 -18.77 5.69 -5.04
C SER A 296 -17.43 4.98 -4.81
N ALA A 297 -16.37 5.32 -5.54
CA ALA A 297 -15.09 4.58 -5.52
C ALA A 297 -13.97 5.30 -4.78
N VAL A 298 -13.75 6.60 -5.01
CA VAL A 298 -12.57 7.32 -4.53
C VAL A 298 -12.48 7.36 -2.99
N PRO A 299 -13.52 7.77 -2.23
CA PRO A 299 -13.45 7.79 -0.77
C PRO A 299 -13.23 6.40 -0.17
N ALA A 300 -13.82 5.36 -0.76
CA ALA A 300 -13.65 3.98 -0.33
C ALA A 300 -12.21 3.50 -0.56
N THR A 301 -11.64 3.77 -1.74
CA THR A 301 -10.26 3.39 -2.08
C THR A 301 -9.25 4.07 -1.17
N LEU A 302 -9.36 5.39 -0.96
CA LEU A 302 -8.49 6.14 -0.05
C LEU A 302 -8.60 5.66 1.39
N SER A 303 -9.81 5.29 1.84
CA SER A 303 -10.03 4.71 3.16
C SER A 303 -9.35 3.35 3.31
N GLY A 304 -9.43 2.49 2.30
CA GLY A 304 -8.75 1.19 2.26
C GLY A 304 -7.23 1.34 2.30
N ILE A 305 -6.66 2.21 1.46
CA ILE A 305 -5.22 2.50 1.44
C ILE A 305 -4.75 3.05 2.79
N SER A 306 -5.49 4.01 3.38
CA SER A 306 -5.16 4.58 4.69
C SER A 306 -5.17 3.53 5.81
N ASN A 307 -6.13 2.61 5.79
CA ASN A 307 -6.19 1.51 6.75
C ASN A 307 -4.98 0.58 6.59
N LEU A 308 -4.67 0.17 5.36
CA LEU A 308 -3.57 -0.75 5.06
C LEU A 308 -2.20 -0.13 5.37
N ALA A 309 -2.00 1.15 5.07
CA ALA A 309 -0.78 1.86 5.42
C ALA A 309 -0.52 1.84 6.94
N LYS A 310 -1.55 2.00 7.78
CA LYS A 310 -1.45 1.87 9.25
C LYS A 310 -1.09 0.45 9.71
N GLN A 311 -1.33 -0.56 8.87
CA GLN A 311 -0.99 -1.96 9.14
C GLN A 311 0.35 -2.38 8.51
N GLY A 312 1.10 -1.43 7.93
CA GLY A 312 2.37 -1.68 7.28
C GLY A 312 2.25 -2.32 5.89
N VAL A 313 1.12 -2.12 5.18
CA VAL A 313 0.99 -2.52 3.77
C VAL A 313 0.74 -1.29 2.92
N LEU A 314 1.67 -1.00 2.02
CA LEU A 314 1.69 0.20 1.19
C LEU A 314 1.36 -0.14 -0.26
N PHE A 315 0.49 0.63 -0.88
CA PHE A 315 0.09 0.49 -2.28
C PHE A 315 0.52 1.70 -3.09
N LYS A 316 1.11 1.52 -4.27
CA LYS A 316 1.44 2.60 -5.22
C LYS A 316 0.21 3.17 -5.92
N GLY A 317 -0.95 2.53 -5.80
CA GLY A 317 -2.16 3.01 -6.44
C GLY A 317 -3.42 2.27 -6.03
N GLY A 318 -4.56 2.95 -6.14
CA GLY A 318 -5.87 2.38 -5.86
C GLY A 318 -6.26 1.25 -6.80
N SER A 319 -5.70 1.22 -8.02
CA SER A 319 -5.89 0.12 -8.97
C SER A 319 -5.34 -1.19 -8.42
N PHE A 320 -4.13 -1.19 -7.87
CA PHE A 320 -3.51 -2.38 -7.32
C PHE A 320 -4.28 -2.93 -6.12
N LEU A 321 -4.82 -2.03 -5.27
CA LEU A 321 -5.70 -2.44 -4.18
C LEU A 321 -6.98 -3.10 -4.69
N SER A 322 -7.63 -2.56 -5.70
CA SER A 322 -8.84 -3.17 -6.29
C SER A 322 -8.52 -4.51 -6.95
N ASN A 323 -7.40 -4.60 -7.68
CA ASN A 323 -7.01 -5.77 -8.45
C ASN A 323 -6.60 -6.94 -7.55
N LEU A 324 -6.06 -6.68 -6.35
CA LEU A 324 -5.69 -7.73 -5.41
C LEU A 324 -6.88 -8.65 -5.05
N ALA A 325 -8.12 -8.17 -5.09
CA ALA A 325 -9.31 -8.99 -4.90
C ALA A 325 -9.62 -9.95 -6.08
N GLU A 326 -9.07 -9.66 -7.27
CA GLU A 326 -9.32 -10.38 -8.51
C GLU A 326 -8.21 -11.40 -8.85
N VAL A 327 -7.14 -11.42 -8.04
CA VAL A 327 -6.00 -12.32 -8.23
C VAL A 327 -6.46 -13.78 -8.21
N LYS A 328 -5.96 -14.56 -9.18
CA LYS A 328 -6.24 -16.00 -9.35
C LYS A 328 -5.05 -16.87 -8.98
N ALA A 329 -3.83 -16.35 -9.14
CA ALA A 329 -2.60 -17.04 -8.77
C ALA A 329 -1.65 -16.09 -8.03
N LEU A 330 -0.90 -16.63 -7.07
CA LEU A 330 0.19 -15.94 -6.38
C LEU A 330 1.45 -16.79 -6.48
N ALA A 331 2.46 -16.23 -7.12
CA ALA A 331 3.80 -16.79 -7.16
C ALA A 331 4.65 -16.16 -6.03
N PHE A 332 5.42 -16.99 -5.35
CA PHE A 332 6.25 -16.60 -4.22
C PHE A 332 7.70 -17.01 -4.47
N ASP A 333 8.63 -16.10 -4.23
CA ASP A 333 10.01 -16.53 -4.01
C ASP A 333 10.12 -17.34 -2.72
N LYS A 334 11.11 -18.22 -2.61
CA LYS A 334 11.32 -19.02 -1.42
C LYS A 334 11.97 -18.22 -0.31
N THR A 335 13.17 -17.71 -0.59
CA THR A 335 14.09 -17.15 0.42
C THR A 335 13.62 -15.76 0.87
N GLY A 336 13.55 -15.53 2.20
CA GLY A 336 13.10 -14.22 2.73
C GLY A 336 11.62 -13.91 2.53
N THR A 337 10.88 -14.75 1.81
CA THR A 337 9.43 -14.60 1.55
C THR A 337 8.63 -15.72 2.23
N LEU A 338 8.81 -16.96 1.81
CA LEU A 338 8.17 -18.13 2.43
C LEU A 338 8.97 -18.69 3.61
N THR A 339 10.26 -18.38 3.66
CA THR A 339 11.20 -18.78 4.69
C THR A 339 11.77 -17.55 5.39
N LYS A 340 12.45 -17.78 6.53
CA LYS A 340 13.05 -16.69 7.33
C LYS A 340 14.21 -15.98 6.63
N GLY A 341 14.75 -16.53 5.53
CA GLY A 341 15.93 -16.02 4.83
C GLY A 341 17.24 -16.18 5.61
N LYS A 342 17.20 -16.90 6.72
CA LYS A 342 18.32 -17.16 7.62
C LYS A 342 18.43 -18.67 7.84
N PRO A 343 19.41 -19.35 7.20
CA PRO A 343 19.64 -20.76 7.45
C PRO A 343 19.93 -21.03 8.92
N GLU A 344 19.42 -22.14 9.46
CA GLU A 344 19.73 -22.63 10.80
C GLU A 344 20.27 -24.05 10.70
N VAL A 345 21.22 -24.43 11.56
CA VAL A 345 21.66 -25.83 11.68
C VAL A 345 20.57 -26.63 12.35
N THR A 346 20.02 -27.61 11.62
CA THR A 346 18.94 -28.49 12.13
C THR A 346 19.45 -29.81 12.64
N ASP A 347 20.51 -30.36 12.01
CA ASP A 347 21.12 -31.63 12.37
C ASP A 347 22.62 -31.59 12.11
N TYR A 348 23.34 -32.36 12.89
CA TYR A 348 24.74 -32.67 12.60
C TYR A 348 25.05 -34.10 13.07
N LEU A 349 26.02 -34.72 12.43
CA LEU A 349 26.41 -36.09 12.70
C LEU A 349 27.90 -36.25 12.45
N PHE A 350 28.61 -36.90 13.35
CA PHE A 350 29.94 -37.45 13.12
C PHE A 350 29.88 -38.99 13.02
N VAL A 351 30.84 -39.60 12.30
CA VAL A 351 30.94 -41.04 12.21
C VAL A 351 31.29 -41.65 13.56
N ASP A 352 30.87 -42.89 13.81
CA ASP A 352 31.12 -43.62 15.07
C ASP A 352 32.61 -43.73 15.38
N GLY A 353 32.97 -43.62 16.65
CA GLY A 353 34.36 -43.69 17.12
C GLY A 353 35.08 -42.34 17.25
N LEU A 354 34.38 -41.25 17.06
CA LEU A 354 34.90 -39.87 17.23
C LEU A 354 34.28 -39.13 18.42
N GLU A 355 33.55 -39.85 19.30
CA GLU A 355 32.80 -39.24 20.42
C GLU A 355 33.76 -38.45 21.35
N ASP A 356 34.92 -38.98 21.65
CA ASP A 356 35.94 -38.33 22.53
C ASP A 356 36.59 -37.08 21.88
N ARG A 357 36.47 -36.93 20.56
CA ARG A 357 37.04 -35.79 19.78
C ARG A 357 35.98 -34.81 19.28
N GLN A 358 34.72 -35.03 19.60
CA GLN A 358 33.63 -34.24 19.03
C GLN A 358 33.79 -32.74 19.32
N ASP A 359 34.17 -32.37 20.53
CA ASP A 359 34.37 -30.97 20.92
C ASP A 359 35.53 -30.32 20.14
N GLU A 360 36.62 -31.08 19.94
CA GLU A 360 37.75 -30.64 19.11
C GLU A 360 37.30 -30.42 17.66
N LEU A 361 36.61 -31.39 17.07
CA LEU A 361 36.14 -31.33 15.68
C LEU A 361 35.13 -30.20 15.45
N VAL A 362 34.20 -29.99 16.39
CA VAL A 362 33.25 -28.87 16.36
C VAL A 362 34.00 -27.52 16.47
N ALA A 363 35.07 -27.46 17.31
CA ALA A 363 35.89 -26.25 17.40
C ALA A 363 36.62 -25.95 16.08
N VAL A 364 37.20 -26.97 15.43
CA VAL A 364 37.84 -26.80 14.12
C VAL A 364 36.82 -26.34 13.07
N LEU A 365 35.68 -27.03 12.94
CA LEU A 365 34.61 -26.71 12.04
C LEU A 365 34.18 -25.23 12.20
N THR A 366 33.86 -24.81 13.42
CA THR A 366 33.38 -23.46 13.72
C THR A 366 34.41 -22.39 13.41
N ASN A 367 35.67 -22.61 13.77
CA ASN A 367 36.73 -21.64 13.50
C ASN A 367 37.14 -21.56 12.02
N MET A 368 36.95 -22.64 11.24
CA MET A 368 37.03 -22.59 9.78
C MET A 368 35.92 -21.71 9.19
N GLU A 369 34.68 -21.92 9.60
CA GLU A 369 33.52 -21.19 9.10
C GLU A 369 33.53 -19.69 9.50
N LYS A 370 34.14 -19.32 10.63
CA LYS A 370 34.41 -17.90 11.00
C LYS A 370 35.20 -17.11 9.96
N LYS A 371 35.88 -17.78 9.05
CA LYS A 371 36.68 -17.15 7.97
C LYS A 371 35.88 -17.02 6.67
N SER A 372 34.61 -17.42 6.64
CA SER A 372 33.73 -17.37 5.49
C SER A 372 32.57 -16.39 5.73
N ASN A 373 32.23 -15.61 4.71
CA ASN A 373 31.05 -14.71 4.70
C ASN A 373 29.79 -15.40 4.13
N HIS A 374 29.84 -16.73 3.92
CA HIS A 374 28.70 -17.44 3.37
C HIS A 374 27.57 -17.56 4.42
N PRO A 375 26.26 -17.40 4.05
CA PRO A 375 25.14 -17.53 5.01
C PRO A 375 25.12 -18.86 5.78
N LEU A 376 25.49 -19.97 5.14
CA LEU A 376 25.61 -21.27 5.81
C LEU A 376 26.72 -21.28 6.86
N ALA A 377 27.83 -20.60 6.59
CA ALA A 377 28.93 -20.46 7.55
C ALA A 377 28.47 -19.71 8.81
N THR A 378 27.78 -18.58 8.62
CA THR A 378 27.19 -17.81 9.72
C THR A 378 26.25 -18.67 10.58
N ALA A 379 25.43 -19.51 9.95
CA ALA A 379 24.52 -20.40 10.66
C ALA A 379 25.26 -21.45 11.50
N ILE A 380 26.35 -22.02 10.97
CA ILE A 380 27.21 -22.98 11.69
C ILE A 380 27.88 -22.29 12.88
N VAL A 381 28.44 -21.11 12.66
CA VAL A 381 29.09 -20.33 13.74
C VAL A 381 28.07 -20.01 14.84
N ASN A 382 26.91 -19.47 14.49
CA ASN A 382 25.87 -19.11 15.48
C ASN A 382 25.40 -20.32 16.33
N ARG A 383 25.39 -21.52 15.73
CA ARG A 383 24.98 -22.73 16.45
C ARG A 383 26.02 -23.20 17.47
N PHE A 384 27.32 -23.09 17.14
CA PHE A 384 28.36 -23.75 17.92
C PHE A 384 29.31 -22.77 18.64
N GLU A 385 29.24 -21.44 18.41
CA GLU A 385 30.20 -20.48 18.96
C GLU A 385 30.29 -20.49 20.49
N ALA A 386 29.15 -20.64 21.18
CA ALA A 386 29.09 -20.69 22.64
C ALA A 386 29.73 -21.96 23.24
N GLU A 387 29.89 -23.01 22.43
CA GLU A 387 30.39 -24.32 22.82
C GLU A 387 31.87 -24.54 22.42
N THR A 388 32.52 -23.51 21.79
CA THR A 388 33.82 -23.70 21.16
C THR A 388 34.90 -22.77 21.68
N THR A 389 36.15 -23.30 21.72
CA THR A 389 37.36 -22.51 21.99
C THR A 389 37.85 -21.82 20.71
N ALA A 390 38.37 -20.60 20.85
CA ALA A 390 38.93 -19.86 19.72
C ALA A 390 40.25 -20.50 19.28
N LEU A 391 40.33 -20.86 17.98
CA LEU A 391 41.54 -21.37 17.31
C LEU A 391 41.95 -20.34 16.26
N ASN A 392 43.25 -20.05 16.19
CA ASN A 392 43.80 -19.20 15.12
C ASN A 392 44.19 -20.09 13.93
N LEU A 393 43.27 -20.21 12.96
CA LEU A 393 43.45 -21.05 11.77
C LEU A 393 43.74 -20.21 10.53
N GLU A 394 44.68 -20.67 9.70
CA GLU A 394 44.79 -20.23 8.31
C GLU A 394 43.83 -21.09 7.45
N VAL A 395 42.85 -20.45 6.84
CA VAL A 395 41.81 -21.12 6.06
C VAL A 395 41.81 -20.59 4.63
N GLU A 396 41.91 -21.48 3.67
CA GLU A 396 41.81 -21.17 2.25
C GLU A 396 40.39 -21.52 1.74
N ASN A 397 39.82 -20.62 0.97
CA ASN A 397 38.57 -20.89 0.26
C ASN A 397 38.86 -21.24 -1.21
N ILE A 398 38.72 -22.51 -1.56
CA ILE A 398 39.05 -23.03 -2.89
C ILE A 398 37.75 -23.24 -3.67
N VAL A 399 37.64 -22.54 -4.80
CA VAL A 399 36.42 -22.61 -5.66
C VAL A 399 36.17 -24.06 -6.10
N GLY A 400 34.94 -24.54 -5.86
CA GLY A 400 34.50 -25.90 -6.19
C GLY A 400 34.94 -26.98 -5.18
N VAL A 401 35.84 -26.66 -4.24
CA VAL A 401 36.30 -27.57 -3.19
C VAL A 401 35.68 -27.25 -1.85
N GLY A 402 35.71 -25.97 -1.44
CA GLY A 402 35.23 -25.47 -0.15
C GLY A 402 36.34 -24.88 0.71
N LEU A 403 36.13 -24.83 2.01
CA LEU A 403 37.12 -24.35 2.98
C LEU A 403 38.11 -25.46 3.33
N VAL A 404 39.42 -25.11 3.37
CA VAL A 404 40.50 -26.05 3.68
C VAL A 404 41.44 -25.42 4.72
N THR A 405 41.85 -26.17 5.71
CA THR A 405 42.87 -25.79 6.67
C THR A 405 43.75 -26.99 7.02
N THR A 406 45.00 -26.75 7.44
CA THR A 406 45.91 -27.80 7.90
C THR A 406 46.37 -27.47 9.30
N ILE A 407 46.19 -28.41 10.23
CA ILE A 407 46.63 -28.31 11.64
C ILE A 407 47.57 -29.47 11.90
N ALA A 408 48.85 -29.21 12.21
CA ALA A 408 49.84 -30.21 12.57
C ALA A 408 49.83 -31.47 11.67
N ASP A 409 49.95 -31.31 10.37
CA ASP A 409 49.93 -32.36 9.32
C ASP A 409 48.56 -33.01 9.04
N THR A 410 47.52 -32.58 9.71
CA THR A 410 46.12 -33.03 9.43
C THR A 410 45.36 -31.98 8.64
N THR A 411 44.85 -32.36 7.49
CA THR A 411 44.07 -31.45 6.62
C THR A 411 42.59 -31.63 6.91
N PHE A 412 41.93 -30.52 7.27
CA PHE A 412 40.48 -30.46 7.44
C PHE A 412 39.84 -29.72 6.26
N ARG A 413 38.66 -30.20 5.84
CA ARG A 413 37.94 -29.65 4.71
C ARG A 413 36.44 -29.61 4.96
N ILE A 414 35.82 -28.46 4.57
CA ILE A 414 34.36 -28.28 4.58
C ILE A 414 33.91 -27.99 3.16
N GLY A 415 32.86 -28.70 2.70
CA GLY A 415 32.36 -28.48 1.33
C GLY A 415 31.04 -29.20 1.04
N LYS A 416 30.54 -28.95 -0.19
CA LYS A 416 29.30 -29.60 -0.66
C LYS A 416 29.53 -31.11 -0.91
N PRO A 417 28.49 -31.96 -0.75
CA PRO A 417 28.61 -33.41 -0.94
C PRO A 417 29.25 -33.81 -2.27
N SER A 418 28.92 -33.13 -3.36
CA SER A 418 29.46 -33.44 -4.71
C SER A 418 30.96 -33.17 -4.88
N SER A 419 31.63 -32.57 -3.91
CA SER A 419 33.07 -32.28 -3.96
C SER A 419 33.93 -33.36 -3.29
N PHE A 420 33.30 -34.45 -2.77
CA PHE A 420 33.97 -35.54 -2.07
C PHE A 420 33.77 -36.86 -2.81
N GLU A 421 34.85 -37.64 -2.98
CA GLU A 421 34.83 -38.94 -3.66
C GLU A 421 34.64 -40.11 -2.70
N GLN A 422 35.13 -39.99 -1.47
CA GLN A 422 35.09 -41.06 -0.48
C GLN A 422 34.15 -40.65 0.69
N VAL A 423 32.94 -41.17 0.65
CA VAL A 423 31.91 -40.86 1.66
C VAL A 423 31.47 -42.17 2.34
N PRO A 424 31.49 -42.26 3.67
CA PRO A 424 30.94 -43.42 4.38
C PRO A 424 29.47 -43.64 4.07
N THR A 425 29.04 -44.91 3.90
CA THR A 425 27.66 -45.25 3.54
C THR A 425 26.61 -44.71 4.53
N ILE A 426 26.98 -44.56 5.80
CA ILE A 426 26.10 -43.99 6.82
C ILE A 426 25.84 -42.51 6.53
N ILE A 427 26.88 -41.76 6.17
CA ILE A 427 26.78 -40.34 5.80
C ILE A 427 25.95 -40.18 4.52
N GLU A 428 26.17 -41.01 3.48
CA GLU A 428 25.38 -40.94 2.23
C GLU A 428 23.87 -41.19 2.47
N LYS A 429 23.54 -42.21 3.25
CA LYS A 429 22.15 -42.51 3.60
C LYS A 429 21.50 -41.35 4.36
N GLN A 430 22.21 -40.80 5.34
CA GLN A 430 21.69 -39.66 6.10
C GLN A 430 21.57 -38.41 5.26
N THR A 431 22.53 -38.16 4.35
CA THR A 431 22.46 -37.05 3.38
C THR A 431 21.22 -37.17 2.49
N THR A 432 20.95 -38.36 1.95
CA THR A 432 19.78 -38.60 1.10
C THR A 432 18.48 -38.35 1.90
N LYS A 433 18.42 -38.81 3.14
CA LYS A 433 17.27 -38.57 4.01
C LYS A 433 17.08 -37.08 4.28
N LEU A 434 18.13 -36.39 4.76
CA LEU A 434 18.08 -34.96 5.09
C LEU A 434 17.78 -34.07 3.87
N ALA A 435 18.35 -34.42 2.70
CA ALA A 435 18.01 -33.73 1.45
C ALA A 435 16.53 -33.91 1.06
N SER A 436 15.96 -35.10 1.28
CA SER A 436 14.53 -35.36 1.04
C SER A 436 13.61 -34.58 2.00
N GLU A 437 14.14 -34.13 3.14
CA GLU A 437 13.49 -33.26 4.13
C GLU A 437 13.66 -31.77 3.80
N GLY A 438 14.34 -31.41 2.69
CA GLY A 438 14.55 -30.03 2.26
C GLY A 438 15.78 -29.35 2.85
N LYS A 439 16.68 -30.11 3.47
CA LYS A 439 17.87 -29.59 4.12
C LYS A 439 19.06 -29.54 3.16
N THR A 440 19.88 -28.51 3.29
CA THR A 440 21.19 -28.41 2.62
C THR A 440 22.22 -29.09 3.50
N VAL A 441 22.97 -30.06 2.95
CA VAL A 441 23.99 -30.80 3.67
C VAL A 441 25.37 -30.31 3.26
N VAL A 442 26.23 -30.10 4.26
CA VAL A 442 27.66 -29.78 4.13
C VAL A 442 28.47 -30.89 4.79
N TYR A 443 29.51 -31.36 4.12
CA TYR A 443 30.39 -32.38 4.66
C TYR A 443 31.61 -31.75 5.32
N PHE A 444 32.03 -32.40 6.39
CA PHE A 444 33.29 -32.12 7.09
C PHE A 444 34.18 -33.35 7.00
N ALA A 445 35.44 -33.15 6.54
CA ALA A 445 36.37 -34.23 6.29
C ALA A 445 37.72 -33.98 6.96
N GLU A 446 38.39 -35.06 7.33
CA GLU A 446 39.76 -35.12 7.84
C GLU A 446 40.60 -35.98 6.87
N ASN A 447 41.71 -35.45 6.35
CA ASN A 447 42.61 -36.14 5.41
C ASN A 447 41.86 -36.81 4.23
N GLN A 448 40.94 -36.07 3.58
CA GLN A 448 40.07 -36.49 2.46
C GLN A 448 38.94 -37.46 2.82
N GLN A 449 38.92 -38.06 4.01
CA GLN A 449 37.83 -38.91 4.46
C GLN A 449 36.73 -38.06 5.12
N VAL A 450 35.51 -38.19 4.67
CA VAL A 450 34.34 -37.53 5.30
C VAL A 450 34.09 -38.14 6.68
N ILE A 451 34.20 -37.32 7.73
CA ILE A 451 34.05 -37.72 9.14
C ILE A 451 32.73 -37.20 9.75
N GLY A 452 32.05 -36.28 9.09
CA GLY A 452 30.78 -35.75 9.58
C GLY A 452 30.02 -34.96 8.54
N LEU A 453 28.80 -34.64 8.89
CA LEU A 453 27.92 -33.75 8.12
C LEU A 453 27.22 -32.74 9.02
N VAL A 454 26.90 -31.59 8.46
CA VAL A 454 26.01 -30.58 9.04
C VAL A 454 24.88 -30.34 8.07
N ALA A 455 23.65 -30.41 8.54
CA ALA A 455 22.45 -30.11 7.76
C ALA A 455 21.87 -28.77 8.20
N LEU A 456 21.57 -27.95 7.24
CA LEU A 456 21.05 -26.61 7.42
C LEU A 456 19.74 -26.48 6.65
N MET A 457 18.81 -25.71 7.20
CA MET A 457 17.55 -25.41 6.54
C MET A 457 17.21 -23.94 6.74
N ASP A 458 16.74 -23.30 5.67
CA ASP A 458 16.04 -22.05 5.78
C ASP A 458 14.59 -22.37 6.17
N VAL A 459 14.28 -22.19 7.44
CA VAL A 459 13.04 -22.67 8.06
C VAL A 459 11.84 -21.89 7.51
N PRO A 460 10.76 -22.59 7.10
CA PRO A 460 9.51 -21.93 6.72
C PRO A 460 9.00 -21.01 7.81
N ASN A 461 8.48 -19.86 7.40
CA ASN A 461 7.86 -18.88 8.30
C ASN A 461 6.42 -19.31 8.61
N GLU A 462 6.02 -19.29 9.88
CA GLU A 462 4.67 -19.67 10.31
C GLU A 462 3.61 -18.73 9.73
N GLU A 463 3.89 -17.43 9.66
CA GLU A 463 3.03 -16.42 9.05
C GLU A 463 2.83 -16.69 7.55
N ALA A 464 3.87 -17.17 6.86
CA ALA A 464 3.78 -17.57 5.46
C ALA A 464 2.88 -18.79 5.27
N MET A 465 3.04 -19.83 6.10
CA MET A 465 2.16 -21.02 6.05
C MET A 465 0.68 -20.63 6.27
N ASN A 466 0.40 -19.78 7.25
CA ASN A 466 -0.94 -19.27 7.51
C ASN A 466 -1.50 -18.46 6.33
N ALA A 467 -0.67 -17.64 5.70
CA ALA A 467 -1.05 -16.86 4.52
C ALA A 467 -1.36 -17.76 3.31
N ILE A 468 -0.51 -18.76 3.05
CA ILE A 468 -0.75 -19.75 1.98
C ILE A 468 -2.07 -20.50 2.21
N HIS A 469 -2.31 -20.99 3.44
CA HIS A 469 -3.58 -21.62 3.78
C HIS A 469 -4.79 -20.70 3.53
N TYR A 470 -4.67 -19.42 3.91
CA TYR A 470 -5.71 -18.43 3.63
C TYR A 470 -5.95 -18.26 2.12
N PHE A 471 -4.92 -18.07 1.30
CA PHE A 471 -5.08 -17.87 -0.15
C PHE A 471 -5.70 -19.10 -0.82
N LYS A 472 -5.29 -20.30 -0.46
CA LYS A 472 -5.93 -21.55 -0.93
C LYS A 472 -7.41 -21.62 -0.54
N SER A 473 -7.78 -21.19 0.67
CA SER A 473 -9.19 -21.12 1.09
C SER A 473 -10.02 -20.12 0.26
N GLN A 474 -9.35 -19.17 -0.42
CA GLN A 474 -9.97 -18.21 -1.32
C GLN A 474 -9.98 -18.69 -2.79
N ASN A 475 -9.57 -19.95 -3.07
CA ASN A 475 -9.38 -20.52 -4.42
C ASN A 475 -8.36 -19.73 -5.26
N ILE A 476 -7.29 -19.24 -4.62
CA ILE A 476 -6.15 -18.61 -5.27
C ILE A 476 -5.05 -19.68 -5.35
N GLU A 477 -4.57 -19.95 -6.55
CA GLU A 477 -3.49 -20.90 -6.78
C GLU A 477 -2.17 -20.34 -6.22
N THR A 478 -1.45 -21.16 -5.45
CA THR A 478 -0.22 -20.76 -4.77
C THR A 478 0.96 -21.51 -5.35
N THR A 479 1.95 -20.78 -5.86
CA THR A 479 3.12 -21.34 -6.56
C THR A 479 4.40 -20.84 -5.92
N MET A 480 5.33 -21.74 -5.59
CA MET A 480 6.68 -21.38 -5.14
C MET A 480 7.65 -21.45 -6.33
N ILE A 481 8.48 -20.43 -6.49
CA ILE A 481 9.55 -20.36 -7.49
C ILE A 481 10.89 -20.29 -6.76
N THR A 482 11.81 -21.21 -7.05
CA THR A 482 13.11 -21.26 -6.36
C THR A 482 14.24 -21.74 -7.27
N GLY A 483 15.45 -21.20 -7.04
CA GLY A 483 16.68 -21.69 -7.66
C GLY A 483 17.23 -22.98 -7.04
N ASP A 484 16.63 -23.48 -5.95
CA ASP A 484 17.07 -24.69 -5.28
C ASP A 484 16.87 -25.94 -6.16
N ALA A 485 17.61 -27.01 -5.81
CA ALA A 485 17.42 -28.31 -6.40
C ALA A 485 15.98 -28.82 -6.17
N LYS A 486 15.47 -29.59 -7.13
CA LYS A 486 14.07 -30.06 -7.17
C LYS A 486 13.63 -30.74 -5.86
N LEU A 487 14.44 -31.63 -5.29
CA LEU A 487 14.10 -32.33 -4.04
C LEU A 487 13.93 -31.37 -2.86
N THR A 488 14.84 -30.41 -2.73
CA THR A 488 14.81 -29.39 -1.67
C THR A 488 13.61 -28.45 -1.85
N GLY A 489 13.39 -27.95 -3.06
CA GLY A 489 12.25 -27.08 -3.37
C GLY A 489 10.91 -27.76 -3.12
N GLU A 490 10.72 -29.01 -3.59
CA GLU A 490 9.49 -29.77 -3.36
C GLU A 490 9.25 -30.08 -1.86
N ALA A 491 10.33 -30.32 -1.08
CA ALA A 491 10.22 -30.55 0.34
C ALA A 491 9.75 -29.29 1.08
N VAL A 492 10.34 -28.13 0.80
CA VAL A 492 9.92 -26.85 1.38
C VAL A 492 8.48 -26.50 0.93
N GLY A 493 8.16 -26.69 -0.36
CA GLY A 493 6.82 -26.46 -0.87
C GLY A 493 5.73 -27.29 -0.17
N ARG A 494 6.03 -28.57 0.13
CA ARG A 494 5.14 -29.41 0.94
C ARG A 494 4.97 -28.91 2.37
N LEU A 495 6.05 -28.46 3.00
CA LEU A 495 6.01 -27.91 4.37
C LEU A 495 5.18 -26.63 4.45
N VAL A 496 5.38 -25.71 3.49
CA VAL A 496 4.63 -24.46 3.40
C VAL A 496 3.19 -24.69 2.93
N GLY A 497 2.95 -25.74 2.14
CA GLY A 497 1.62 -26.12 1.67
C GLY A 497 1.20 -25.46 0.36
N VAL A 498 2.12 -25.00 -0.49
CA VAL A 498 1.81 -24.44 -1.82
C VAL A 498 1.26 -25.52 -2.77
N ASP A 499 0.55 -25.10 -3.83
CA ASP A 499 -0.04 -26.00 -4.81
C ASP A 499 0.98 -26.48 -5.83
N GLN A 500 1.89 -25.60 -6.27
CA GLN A 500 2.92 -25.89 -7.26
C GLN A 500 4.31 -25.42 -6.82
N VAL A 501 5.35 -26.07 -7.35
CA VAL A 501 6.76 -25.72 -7.11
C VAL A 501 7.51 -25.76 -8.44
N PHE A 502 8.11 -24.64 -8.81
CA PHE A 502 9.11 -24.54 -9.87
C PHE A 502 10.50 -24.44 -9.23
N ALA A 503 11.30 -25.49 -9.40
CA ALA A 503 12.64 -25.60 -8.84
C ALA A 503 13.71 -25.54 -9.92
N ASN A 504 14.99 -25.31 -9.55
CA ASN A 504 16.12 -25.07 -10.46
C ASN A 504 15.90 -23.87 -11.41
N VAL A 505 15.14 -22.86 -11.00
CA VAL A 505 14.80 -21.70 -11.83
C VAL A 505 15.89 -20.65 -11.74
N LEU A 506 16.40 -20.19 -12.87
CA LEU A 506 17.33 -19.07 -12.94
C LEU A 506 16.59 -17.74 -12.73
N PRO A 507 17.26 -16.68 -12.25
CA PRO A 507 16.61 -15.38 -12.02
C PRO A 507 15.86 -14.84 -13.23
N GLU A 508 16.44 -14.96 -14.44
CA GLU A 508 15.84 -14.52 -15.71
C GLU A 508 14.61 -15.34 -16.12
N GLU A 509 14.48 -16.57 -15.65
CA GLU A 509 13.37 -17.47 -15.98
C GLU A 509 12.13 -17.23 -15.10
N LYS A 510 12.29 -16.59 -13.93
CA LYS A 510 11.17 -16.30 -13.02
C LYS A 510 10.05 -15.50 -13.69
N SER A 511 10.43 -14.52 -14.50
CA SER A 511 9.48 -13.70 -15.27
C SER A 511 8.65 -14.52 -16.26
N ALA A 512 9.26 -15.51 -16.92
CA ALA A 512 8.55 -16.39 -17.86
C ALA A 512 7.53 -17.30 -17.16
N ILE A 513 7.83 -17.75 -15.94
CA ILE A 513 6.89 -18.55 -15.14
C ILE A 513 5.68 -17.69 -14.72
N VAL A 514 5.91 -16.43 -14.33
CA VAL A 514 4.81 -15.49 -14.03
C VAL A 514 3.93 -15.30 -15.27
N ASP A 515 4.52 -15.11 -16.46
CA ASP A 515 3.75 -15.02 -17.72
C ASP A 515 2.95 -16.29 -18.01
N GLN A 516 3.54 -17.46 -17.77
CA GLN A 516 2.82 -18.73 -17.92
C GLN A 516 1.59 -18.77 -17.02
N LEU A 517 1.73 -18.44 -15.74
CA LEU A 517 0.61 -18.39 -14.78
C LEU A 517 -0.48 -17.40 -15.21
N LYS A 518 -0.09 -16.21 -15.71
CA LYS A 518 -1.05 -15.23 -16.25
C LYS A 518 -1.87 -15.79 -17.41
N HIS A 519 -1.25 -16.56 -18.28
CA HIS A 519 -1.95 -17.17 -19.43
C HIS A 519 -2.83 -18.35 -19.04
N GLU A 520 -2.39 -19.19 -18.10
CA GLU A 520 -3.10 -20.41 -17.71
C GLU A 520 -4.21 -20.18 -16.69
N VAL A 521 -3.96 -19.31 -15.70
CA VAL A 521 -4.85 -19.14 -14.54
C VAL A 521 -5.56 -17.78 -14.57
N GLY A 522 -4.89 -16.74 -15.04
CA GLY A 522 -5.43 -15.37 -15.10
C GLY A 522 -4.60 -14.38 -14.27
N MET A 523 -5.25 -13.36 -13.69
CA MET A 523 -4.56 -12.31 -12.94
C MET A 523 -3.64 -12.88 -11.88
N THR A 524 -2.33 -12.62 -12.00
CA THR A 524 -1.27 -13.22 -11.19
C THR A 524 -0.47 -12.18 -10.43
N GLY A 525 -0.27 -12.41 -9.14
CA GLY A 525 0.66 -11.64 -8.30
C GLY A 525 1.99 -12.37 -8.14
N MET A 526 3.09 -11.60 -8.02
CA MET A 526 4.42 -12.10 -7.64
C MET A 526 4.84 -11.48 -6.32
N VAL A 527 5.33 -12.30 -5.40
CA VAL A 527 5.81 -11.89 -4.07
C VAL A 527 7.28 -12.27 -3.94
N GLY A 528 8.14 -11.31 -3.64
CA GLY A 528 9.58 -11.53 -3.51
C GLY A 528 10.28 -10.43 -2.72
N ASP A 529 11.54 -10.64 -2.36
CA ASP A 529 12.35 -9.72 -1.54
C ASP A 529 13.66 -9.28 -2.23
N GLY A 530 14.09 -9.96 -3.28
CA GLY A 530 15.40 -9.81 -3.87
C GLY A 530 15.48 -9.01 -5.17
N ILE A 531 16.72 -8.59 -5.51
CA ILE A 531 17.03 -7.98 -6.82
C ILE A 531 16.68 -8.96 -7.95
N ASN A 532 16.87 -10.25 -7.72
CA ASN A 532 16.61 -11.31 -8.70
C ASN A 532 15.12 -11.46 -9.04
N ASP A 533 14.24 -10.94 -8.19
CA ASP A 533 12.78 -10.98 -8.39
C ASP A 533 12.25 -9.76 -9.11
N ALA A 534 13.02 -8.67 -9.19
CA ALA A 534 12.58 -7.40 -9.76
C ALA A 534 11.96 -7.55 -11.17
N PRO A 535 12.50 -8.31 -12.12
CA PRO A 535 11.88 -8.53 -13.42
C PRO A 535 10.53 -9.25 -13.32
N ALA A 536 10.40 -10.22 -12.42
CA ALA A 536 9.17 -10.97 -12.19
C ALA A 536 8.10 -10.13 -11.48
N LEU A 537 8.52 -9.28 -10.52
CA LEU A 537 7.63 -8.32 -9.84
C LEU A 537 7.02 -7.32 -10.82
N VAL A 538 7.83 -6.77 -11.73
CA VAL A 538 7.37 -5.83 -12.78
C VAL A 538 6.42 -6.50 -13.78
N ASN A 539 6.68 -7.77 -14.11
CA ASN A 539 5.91 -8.51 -15.11
C ASN A 539 4.57 -9.03 -14.57
N ALA A 540 4.44 -9.21 -13.26
CA ALA A 540 3.19 -9.62 -12.64
C ALA A 540 2.10 -8.55 -12.81
N ASP A 541 0.83 -8.95 -12.70
CA ASP A 541 -0.29 -7.99 -12.63
C ASP A 541 -0.28 -7.21 -11.31
N ILE A 542 0.33 -7.80 -10.27
CA ILE A 542 0.60 -7.16 -8.98
C ILE A 542 1.95 -7.66 -8.46
N GLY A 543 2.95 -6.79 -8.44
CA GLY A 543 4.23 -7.04 -7.79
C GLY A 543 4.19 -6.67 -6.32
N VAL A 544 4.57 -7.61 -5.43
CA VAL A 544 4.58 -7.42 -3.98
C VAL A 544 6.01 -7.59 -3.47
N ALA A 545 6.60 -6.52 -2.92
CA ALA A 545 7.91 -6.59 -2.26
C ALA A 545 7.74 -6.80 -0.74
N MET A 546 8.59 -7.64 -0.17
CA MET A 546 8.71 -7.82 1.28
C MET A 546 9.60 -6.71 1.87
N GLY A 547 9.28 -6.25 3.09
CA GLY A 547 9.87 -5.05 3.68
C GLY A 547 11.35 -5.12 4.02
N ASP A 548 11.89 -6.33 4.26
CA ASP A 548 13.33 -6.56 4.41
C ASP A 548 14.03 -6.77 3.05
N GLY A 549 13.26 -6.63 1.96
CA GLY A 549 13.75 -6.76 0.59
C GLY A 549 14.68 -5.63 0.17
N THR A 550 15.31 -5.81 -0.97
CA THR A 550 16.22 -4.82 -1.53
C THR A 550 15.49 -3.54 -1.93
N ASP A 551 16.19 -2.40 -1.86
CA ASP A 551 15.66 -1.12 -2.31
C ASP A 551 15.10 -1.18 -3.74
N ILE A 552 15.74 -1.97 -4.62
CA ILE A 552 15.29 -2.18 -6.02
C ILE A 552 13.95 -2.91 -6.07
N ALA A 553 13.75 -3.96 -5.26
CA ALA A 553 12.47 -4.67 -5.22
C ALA A 553 11.34 -3.75 -4.73
N ILE A 554 11.60 -2.94 -3.70
CA ILE A 554 10.65 -1.95 -3.17
C ILE A 554 10.32 -0.89 -4.24
N ASP A 555 11.31 -0.42 -4.99
CA ASP A 555 11.12 0.63 -5.99
C ASP A 555 10.29 0.17 -7.20
N VAL A 556 10.33 -1.10 -7.57
CA VAL A 556 9.59 -1.63 -8.73
C VAL A 556 8.25 -2.23 -8.37
N ALA A 557 8.05 -2.72 -7.13
CA ALA A 557 6.81 -3.37 -6.72
C ALA A 557 5.63 -2.40 -6.65
N ASP A 558 4.41 -2.90 -6.84
CA ASP A 558 3.14 -2.18 -6.73
C ASP A 558 2.63 -2.10 -5.30
N VAL A 559 3.03 -3.09 -4.50
CA VAL A 559 2.67 -3.25 -3.09
C VAL A 559 3.94 -3.55 -2.29
N VAL A 560 4.09 -2.90 -1.15
CA VAL A 560 5.18 -3.17 -0.21
C VAL A 560 4.57 -3.63 1.11
N VAL A 561 4.95 -4.82 1.55
CA VAL A 561 4.59 -5.37 2.87
C VAL A 561 5.76 -5.10 3.80
N MET A 562 5.62 -4.10 4.67
CA MET A 562 6.67 -3.75 5.64
C MET A 562 6.87 -4.93 6.58
N LYS A 563 8.13 -5.34 6.80
CA LYS A 563 8.52 -6.61 7.42
C LYS A 563 8.12 -7.86 6.61
N ASN A 564 8.76 -8.97 6.90
CA ASN A 564 8.51 -10.26 6.23
C ASN A 564 7.30 -11.00 6.84
N ASP A 565 6.21 -10.27 7.10
CA ASP A 565 4.95 -10.83 7.59
C ASP A 565 3.93 -10.99 6.47
N LEU A 566 3.92 -12.14 5.83
CA LEU A 566 3.02 -12.46 4.72
C LEU A 566 1.54 -12.47 5.13
N SER A 567 1.22 -12.60 6.44
CA SER A 567 -0.15 -12.52 6.94
C SER A 567 -0.80 -11.15 6.65
N LYS A 568 0.01 -10.09 6.55
CA LYS A 568 -0.42 -8.73 6.18
C LYS A 568 -0.93 -8.67 4.73
N LEU A 569 -0.34 -9.45 3.81
CA LEU A 569 -0.86 -9.56 2.44
C LEU A 569 -2.24 -10.25 2.44
N GLY A 570 -2.44 -11.28 3.27
CA GLY A 570 -3.75 -11.88 3.48
C GLY A 570 -4.78 -10.88 4.03
N TYR A 571 -4.37 -10.01 4.95
CA TYR A 571 -5.22 -8.92 5.43
C TYR A 571 -5.54 -7.92 4.32
N ALA A 572 -4.56 -7.52 3.52
CA ALA A 572 -4.76 -6.62 2.38
C ALA A 572 -5.75 -7.20 1.35
N HIS A 573 -5.68 -8.50 1.08
CA HIS A 573 -6.64 -9.17 0.20
C HIS A 573 -8.08 -9.12 0.77
N ARG A 574 -8.27 -9.31 2.09
CA ARG A 574 -9.61 -9.14 2.72
C ARG A 574 -10.14 -7.72 2.59
N VAL A 575 -9.29 -6.72 2.81
CA VAL A 575 -9.66 -5.29 2.64
C VAL A 575 -10.01 -5.00 1.19
N SER A 576 -9.25 -5.53 0.24
CA SER A 576 -9.50 -5.41 -1.21
C SER A 576 -10.86 -5.99 -1.60
N LYS A 577 -11.18 -7.21 -1.17
CA LYS A 577 -12.52 -7.82 -1.40
C LYS A 577 -13.65 -6.97 -0.81
N ARG A 578 -13.44 -6.43 0.39
CA ARG A 578 -14.41 -5.55 1.04
C ARG A 578 -14.56 -4.22 0.30
N LEU A 579 -13.46 -3.66 -0.22
CA LEU A 579 -13.48 -2.47 -1.06
C LEU A 579 -14.37 -2.69 -2.30
N ASN A 580 -14.10 -3.74 -3.06
CA ASN A 580 -14.88 -4.04 -4.28
C ASN A 580 -16.36 -4.25 -3.96
N LYS A 581 -16.70 -4.92 -2.85
CA LYS A 581 -18.08 -5.09 -2.38
C LYS A 581 -18.73 -3.75 -2.00
N ILE A 582 -18.05 -2.87 -1.29
CA ILE A 582 -18.56 -1.55 -0.90
C ILE A 582 -18.78 -0.68 -2.13
N VAL A 583 -17.81 -0.66 -3.07
CA VAL A 583 -17.97 0.11 -4.32
C VAL A 583 -19.15 -0.40 -5.13
N GLN A 584 -19.33 -1.71 -5.24
CA GLN A 584 -20.48 -2.31 -5.93
C GLN A 584 -21.80 -1.94 -5.24
N GLN A 585 -21.88 -2.00 -3.91
CA GLN A 585 -23.06 -1.55 -3.15
C GLN A 585 -23.36 -0.07 -3.41
N ASN A 586 -22.33 0.77 -3.41
CA ASN A 586 -22.47 2.20 -3.68
C ASN A 586 -23.02 2.48 -5.08
N ILE A 587 -22.50 1.80 -6.10
CA ILE A 587 -22.96 1.92 -7.49
C ILE A 587 -24.43 1.51 -7.61
N ILE A 588 -24.80 0.33 -7.07
CA ILE A 588 -26.17 -0.16 -7.12
C ILE A 588 -27.13 0.81 -6.41
N PHE A 589 -26.77 1.25 -5.20
CA PHE A 589 -27.56 2.18 -4.42
C PHE A 589 -27.75 3.51 -5.17
N SER A 590 -26.68 4.08 -5.71
CA SER A 590 -26.72 5.34 -6.49
C SER A 590 -27.66 5.23 -7.69
N MET A 591 -27.56 4.14 -8.45
CA MET A 591 -28.42 3.92 -9.63
C MET A 591 -29.90 3.73 -9.24
N LEU A 592 -30.18 3.05 -8.12
CA LEU A 592 -31.53 2.90 -7.60
C LEU A 592 -32.16 4.25 -7.19
N VAL A 593 -31.36 5.11 -6.52
CA VAL A 593 -31.82 6.46 -6.14
C VAL A 593 -32.17 7.29 -7.37
N VAL A 594 -31.24 7.32 -8.36
CA VAL A 594 -31.49 8.04 -9.64
C VAL A 594 -32.75 7.54 -10.33
N ALA A 595 -32.88 6.21 -10.49
CA ALA A 595 -34.06 5.64 -11.11
C ALA A 595 -35.36 6.00 -10.35
N THR A 596 -35.35 5.93 -9.02
CA THR A 596 -36.50 6.28 -8.18
C THR A 596 -36.87 7.75 -8.33
N LEU A 597 -35.90 8.67 -8.29
CA LEU A 597 -36.14 10.10 -8.45
C LEU A 597 -36.69 10.44 -9.83
N ILE A 598 -36.22 9.79 -10.90
CA ILE A 598 -36.75 9.95 -12.26
C ILE A 598 -38.22 9.48 -12.32
N ILE A 599 -38.54 8.31 -11.74
CA ILE A 599 -39.90 7.80 -11.68
C ILE A 599 -40.82 8.76 -10.91
N LEU A 600 -40.40 9.21 -9.72
CA LEU A 600 -41.18 10.16 -8.90
C LEU A 600 -41.39 11.50 -9.62
N ASN A 601 -40.42 11.95 -10.43
CA ASN A 601 -40.56 13.13 -11.27
C ASN A 601 -41.66 12.93 -12.35
N PHE A 602 -41.67 11.82 -13.05
CA PHE A 602 -42.69 11.50 -14.06
C PHE A 602 -44.09 11.33 -13.43
N LEU A 603 -44.19 10.83 -12.20
CA LEU A 603 -45.42 10.74 -11.44
C LEU A 603 -45.92 12.09 -10.90
N GLY A 604 -45.16 13.15 -11.06
CA GLY A 604 -45.52 14.49 -10.56
C GLY A 604 -45.31 14.69 -9.05
N ILE A 605 -44.71 13.74 -8.35
CA ILE A 605 -44.53 13.77 -6.89
C ILE A 605 -43.27 14.57 -6.50
N ALA A 606 -42.20 14.45 -7.28
CA ALA A 606 -40.93 15.11 -6.99
C ALA A 606 -40.97 16.61 -7.35
N ASN A 607 -40.40 17.44 -6.46
CA ASN A 607 -40.10 18.85 -6.70
C ASN A 607 -38.56 19.07 -6.57
N ILE A 608 -38.09 20.28 -6.88
CA ILE A 608 -36.66 20.63 -6.85
C ILE A 608 -36.07 20.37 -5.47
N ALA A 609 -36.67 20.90 -4.40
CA ALA A 609 -36.14 20.79 -3.03
C ALA A 609 -36.04 19.33 -2.56
N PHE A 610 -37.10 18.54 -2.79
CA PHE A 610 -37.11 17.11 -2.46
C PHE A 610 -36.05 16.36 -3.25
N SER A 611 -35.96 16.61 -4.56
CA SER A 611 -35.01 15.90 -5.44
C SER A 611 -33.57 16.18 -5.08
N VAL A 612 -33.20 17.43 -4.80
CA VAL A 612 -31.83 17.77 -4.39
C VAL A 612 -31.47 17.20 -3.03
N LEU A 613 -32.42 17.22 -2.07
CA LEU A 613 -32.19 16.68 -0.73
C LEU A 613 -31.91 15.17 -0.75
N ILE A 614 -32.73 14.41 -1.48
CA ILE A 614 -32.56 12.96 -1.62
C ILE A 614 -31.30 12.64 -2.41
N HIS A 615 -31.03 13.39 -3.48
CA HIS A 615 -29.87 13.23 -4.33
C HIS A 615 -28.57 13.43 -3.53
N GLU A 616 -28.42 14.58 -2.86
CA GLU A 616 -27.23 14.89 -2.07
C GLU A 616 -27.13 14.03 -0.82
N GLY A 617 -28.27 13.72 -0.19
CA GLY A 617 -28.31 12.75 0.91
C GLY A 617 -27.77 11.38 0.50
N SER A 618 -28.06 10.93 -0.73
CA SER A 618 -27.54 9.66 -1.26
C SER A 618 -26.03 9.70 -1.48
N THR A 619 -25.48 10.82 -1.92
CA THR A 619 -24.03 11.03 -2.07
C THR A 619 -23.31 10.89 -0.72
N LEU A 620 -23.85 11.54 0.33
CA LEU A 620 -23.30 11.40 1.69
C LEU A 620 -23.34 9.95 2.19
N VAL A 621 -24.45 9.23 1.97
CA VAL A 621 -24.56 7.81 2.37
C VAL A 621 -23.48 6.96 1.69
N VAL A 622 -23.25 7.16 0.41
CA VAL A 622 -22.23 6.46 -0.38
C VAL A 622 -20.82 6.74 0.19
N ILE A 623 -20.52 8.00 0.48
CA ILE A 623 -19.23 8.40 1.07
C ILE A 623 -19.05 7.76 2.45
N PHE A 624 -20.04 7.86 3.35
CA PHE A 624 -19.97 7.23 4.68
C PHE A 624 -19.84 5.72 4.60
N ASN A 625 -20.48 5.06 3.62
CA ASN A 625 -20.27 3.63 3.39
C ASN A 625 -18.80 3.32 3.01
N GLY A 626 -18.17 4.18 2.19
CA GLY A 626 -16.73 4.08 1.85
C GLY A 626 -15.82 4.24 3.07
N LEU A 627 -16.12 5.21 3.96
CA LEU A 627 -15.32 5.46 5.17
C LEU A 627 -15.30 4.28 6.16
N ARG A 628 -16.20 3.30 6.03
CA ARG A 628 -16.17 2.06 6.85
C ARG A 628 -14.89 1.25 6.66
N LEU A 629 -14.13 1.48 5.58
CA LEU A 629 -12.84 0.85 5.34
C LEU A 629 -11.70 1.44 6.20
N LEU A 630 -11.88 2.60 6.84
CA LEU A 630 -10.93 3.14 7.80
C LEU A 630 -10.83 2.31 9.09
N VAL A 631 -11.85 1.52 9.39
CA VAL A 631 -11.93 0.73 10.61
C VAL A 631 -11.37 -0.67 10.36
N ASN A 632 -10.44 -1.09 11.21
CA ASN A 632 -9.88 -2.44 11.17
C ASN A 632 -11.00 -3.48 11.30
N THR A 633 -11.00 -4.44 10.41
CA THR A 633 -11.83 -5.65 10.51
C THR A 633 -10.95 -6.79 11.01
N LYS A 634 -11.39 -7.41 12.09
CA LYS A 634 -10.81 -8.68 12.56
C LYS A 634 -10.93 -9.75 11.49
#